data_fa5cca88c4ca29c630ae77c17cbc6540
#
_entry.id   fa5cca88c4ca29c630ae77c17cbc6540
#
_cell.length_a   1.000
_cell.length_b   1.000
_cell.length_c   1.000
_cell.angle_alpha   90.00
_cell.angle_beta   90.00
_cell.angle_gamma   90.00
#
_symmetry.space_group_name_H-M   'P 1'
#
loop_
_entity.id
_entity.type
_entity.pdbx_description
1 polymer ?
#
loop_
_entity_poly.entity_id
_entity_poly.type
_entity_poly.pdbx_seq_one_letter_code
_entity_poly.pdbx_strand_id
1 'polypeptide(L)'
;MTFTWSSQDDLVVKYSRALAADAVQKVGNGHPGTAMSLAPVAYLLFQKHLVHDPKDPKWIGRDRFVLSCGHSSLTLYTQLFLSGYGLEMKDLQNFRTWDSLTPGHPEYGHTAGVEITTGPLGAGISTAVGMAMAQRYEKGLLDPETSLFDHRVYVICSDGDLQEGVSSEASSLAGTQELGNLVVIYDDNRISIEGDTHYAFTENVAARYAAYGWHVEEVAAKSDGSVDLQALDAAIERAKIETTKPSLIRLHTVIAWPAPKARGTAKSHGSALGDDEVAATKVELGLNPDEKFAMPAELLTHARKVAERGAKAHADWNAELSKWRSAKPEKAALLDRLLAKKLPDLKVPEFPLDKELATRAASGKVINALAEQLPELWGGSSDLAESNNTTIEEGGSFLPESSKMKNANPYGRIIHFGIREHAMGSILNGITLSGLTRTFGGTFLMFADYMRGAVRLAALMDIPTTFVWTHDSIGVGEDGPTHQPVEHFAALRAIPNLHVIRPADANETALCWLEIVKRNKPAGILLSRQNLPVLPANAEGVAKGAYAVKAVANPKISIIATGSEVSVALKA
;
A
#
# COMPACT_ATOMS: atom_id res chain seq x y z
N MET A 1 5.40 18.84 -23.75
CA MET A 1 4.25 19.69 -24.16
C MET A 1 3.43 19.96 -22.92
N THR A 2 3.01 21.20 -22.69
CA THR A 2 2.15 21.55 -21.55
C THR A 2 0.72 21.09 -21.88
N PHE A 3 0.08 20.31 -21.02
CA PHE A 3 -1.30 19.90 -21.20
C PHE A 3 -2.23 21.13 -21.05
N THR A 4 -3.15 21.28 -21.97
CA THR A 4 -4.21 22.29 -21.91
C THR A 4 -5.55 21.59 -22.18
N TRP A 5 -6.49 21.74 -21.24
CA TRP A 5 -7.82 21.15 -21.37
C TRP A 5 -8.56 21.72 -22.61
N SER A 6 -9.17 20.85 -23.38
CA SER A 6 -9.86 21.16 -24.63
C SER A 6 -11.27 20.58 -24.68
N SER A 7 -12.04 20.93 -25.70
CA SER A 7 -13.36 20.33 -25.95
C SER A 7 -13.30 18.82 -26.23
N GLN A 8 -12.18 18.30 -26.73
CA GLN A 8 -12.00 16.85 -26.88
C GLN A 8 -11.90 16.16 -25.52
N ASP A 9 -11.24 16.78 -24.53
CA ASP A 9 -11.14 16.27 -23.17
C ASP A 9 -12.52 16.23 -22.50
N ASP A 10 -13.35 17.25 -22.71
CA ASP A 10 -14.75 17.24 -22.24
C ASP A 10 -15.53 16.05 -22.81
N LEU A 11 -15.35 15.76 -24.10
CA LEU A 11 -15.99 14.61 -24.75
C LEU A 11 -15.47 13.29 -24.19
N VAL A 12 -14.15 13.12 -24.02
CA VAL A 12 -13.55 11.91 -23.42
C VAL A 12 -14.15 11.66 -22.04
N VAL A 13 -14.28 12.71 -21.20
CA VAL A 13 -14.87 12.59 -19.87
C VAL A 13 -16.36 12.19 -19.92
N LYS A 14 -17.15 12.73 -20.88
CA LYS A 14 -18.55 12.32 -21.09
C LYS A 14 -18.65 10.83 -21.42
N TYR A 15 -17.86 10.35 -22.36
CA TYR A 15 -17.80 8.91 -22.70
C TYR A 15 -17.29 8.07 -21.53
N SER A 16 -16.34 8.55 -20.74
CA SER A 16 -15.85 7.84 -19.55
C SER A 16 -16.95 7.60 -18.52
N ARG A 17 -17.83 8.60 -18.30
CA ARG A 17 -19.01 8.44 -17.44
C ARG A 17 -19.99 7.40 -17.99
N ALA A 18 -20.24 7.46 -19.29
CA ALA A 18 -21.12 6.48 -19.96
C ALA A 18 -20.55 5.06 -19.88
N LEU A 19 -19.24 4.88 -20.08
CA LEU A 19 -18.55 3.59 -19.94
C LEU A 19 -18.68 3.00 -18.54
N ALA A 20 -18.55 3.83 -17.49
CA ALA A 20 -18.73 3.39 -16.10
C ALA A 20 -20.17 2.91 -15.84
N ALA A 21 -21.16 3.63 -16.33
CA ALA A 21 -22.56 3.25 -16.23
C ALA A 21 -22.87 1.98 -17.04
N ASP A 22 -22.39 1.88 -18.30
CA ASP A 22 -22.59 0.72 -19.17
C ASP A 22 -21.95 -0.55 -18.60
N ALA A 23 -20.75 -0.47 -18.03
CA ALA A 23 -20.04 -1.62 -17.47
C ALA A 23 -20.81 -2.22 -16.30
N VAL A 24 -21.26 -1.38 -15.37
CA VAL A 24 -22.05 -1.83 -14.22
C VAL A 24 -23.43 -2.33 -14.66
N GLN A 25 -24.08 -1.63 -15.60
CA GLN A 25 -25.39 -2.03 -16.11
C GLN A 25 -25.33 -3.40 -16.80
N LYS A 26 -24.29 -3.66 -17.59
CA LYS A 26 -24.11 -4.95 -18.29
C LYS A 26 -24.00 -6.11 -17.33
N VAL A 27 -23.20 -6.00 -16.26
CA VAL A 27 -22.98 -7.09 -15.30
C VAL A 27 -24.07 -7.15 -14.22
N GLY A 28 -24.87 -6.09 -14.06
CA GLY A 28 -25.98 -6.00 -13.12
C GLY A 28 -25.57 -5.70 -11.66
N ASN A 29 -24.30 -5.50 -11.37
CA ASN A 29 -23.77 -5.16 -10.05
C ASN A 29 -22.49 -4.34 -10.14
N GLY A 30 -22.22 -3.52 -9.12
CA GLY A 30 -21.02 -2.68 -9.05
C GLY A 30 -21.33 -1.26 -8.57
N HIS A 31 -20.34 -0.37 -8.68
CA HIS A 31 -20.39 0.97 -8.11
C HIS A 31 -20.21 2.02 -9.23
N PRO A 32 -21.30 2.42 -9.93
CA PRO A 32 -21.18 3.33 -11.05
C PRO A 32 -21.04 4.79 -10.63
N GLY A 33 -21.72 5.19 -9.54
CA GLY A 33 -21.95 6.59 -9.20
C GLY A 33 -20.65 7.37 -8.94
N THR A 34 -19.77 6.84 -8.11
CA THR A 34 -18.47 7.45 -7.81
C THR A 34 -17.57 7.49 -9.05
N ALA A 35 -17.57 6.43 -9.88
CA ALA A 35 -16.80 6.41 -11.12
C ALA A 35 -17.29 7.46 -12.14
N MET A 36 -18.58 7.76 -12.14
CA MET A 36 -19.16 8.82 -12.97
C MET A 36 -18.78 10.22 -12.46
N SER A 37 -18.92 10.49 -11.17
CA SER A 37 -18.57 11.79 -10.59
C SER A 37 -17.07 12.09 -10.66
N LEU A 38 -16.23 11.09 -10.42
CA LEU A 38 -14.77 11.22 -10.44
C LEU A 38 -14.11 11.10 -11.83
N ALA A 39 -14.87 10.81 -12.90
CA ALA A 39 -14.30 10.70 -14.25
C ALA A 39 -13.42 11.91 -14.64
N PRO A 40 -13.85 13.18 -14.46
CA PRO A 40 -13.04 14.34 -14.80
C PRO A 40 -11.81 14.50 -13.86
N VAL A 41 -11.92 14.10 -12.60
CA VAL A 41 -10.85 14.16 -11.60
C VAL A 41 -9.71 13.22 -11.96
N ALA A 42 -10.04 11.95 -12.18
CA ALA A 42 -9.06 10.94 -12.57
C ALA A 42 -8.44 11.25 -13.95
N TYR A 43 -9.24 11.73 -14.90
CA TYR A 43 -8.75 12.15 -16.20
C TYR A 43 -7.74 13.31 -16.09
N LEU A 44 -8.07 14.36 -15.32
CA LEU A 44 -7.15 15.47 -15.08
C LEU A 44 -5.83 15.01 -14.43
N LEU A 45 -5.90 14.13 -13.43
CA LEU A 45 -4.70 13.56 -12.80
C LEU A 45 -3.82 12.84 -13.82
N PHE A 46 -4.37 11.89 -14.58
CA PHE A 46 -3.61 11.08 -15.52
C PHE A 46 -3.10 11.89 -16.71
N GLN A 47 -3.89 12.82 -17.24
CA GLN A 47 -3.51 13.59 -18.42
C GLN A 47 -2.53 14.72 -18.12
N LYS A 48 -2.56 15.31 -16.92
CA LYS A 48 -1.77 16.50 -16.59
C LYS A 48 -0.73 16.29 -15.49
N HIS A 49 -1.15 15.77 -14.34
CA HIS A 49 -0.34 15.84 -13.12
C HIS A 49 0.55 14.63 -12.88
N LEU A 50 0.03 13.44 -13.12
CA LEU A 50 0.74 12.18 -12.87
C LEU A 50 1.87 12.00 -13.89
N VAL A 51 3.09 11.84 -13.42
CA VAL A 51 4.25 11.46 -14.25
C VAL A 51 4.27 9.94 -14.37
N HIS A 52 3.90 9.41 -15.52
CA HIS A 52 3.80 7.98 -15.76
C HIS A 52 4.08 7.62 -17.22
N ASP A 53 4.55 6.40 -17.46
CA ASP A 53 4.72 5.83 -18.79
C ASP A 53 3.91 4.55 -18.92
N PRO A 54 2.80 4.53 -19.68
CA PRO A 54 1.97 3.33 -19.86
C PRO A 54 2.71 2.14 -20.48
N LYS A 55 3.84 2.39 -21.17
CA LYS A 55 4.66 1.35 -21.78
C LYS A 55 5.62 0.69 -20.79
N ASP A 56 5.95 1.38 -19.69
CA ASP A 56 6.70 0.84 -18.57
C ASP A 56 6.00 1.16 -17.22
N PRO A 57 4.94 0.44 -16.87
CA PRO A 57 4.20 0.65 -15.63
C PRO A 57 5.03 0.36 -14.36
N LYS A 58 6.24 -0.17 -14.51
CA LYS A 58 7.18 -0.45 -13.41
C LYS A 58 8.36 0.52 -13.35
N TRP A 59 8.41 1.53 -14.22
CA TRP A 59 9.44 2.55 -14.16
C TRP A 59 9.55 3.16 -12.75
N ILE A 60 10.73 3.11 -12.16
CA ILE A 60 10.93 3.53 -10.76
C ILE A 60 10.76 5.05 -10.56
N GLY A 61 11.06 5.88 -11.56
CA GLY A 61 10.91 7.34 -11.52
C GLY A 61 9.49 7.85 -11.74
N ARG A 62 8.50 6.95 -11.94
CA ARG A 62 7.09 7.36 -12.08
C ARG A 62 6.50 7.82 -10.76
N ASP A 63 5.48 8.67 -10.82
CA ASP A 63 4.57 8.88 -9.68
C ASP A 63 3.73 7.63 -9.41
N ARG A 64 3.13 7.55 -8.23
CA ARG A 64 2.24 6.45 -7.82
C ARG A 64 0.81 6.96 -7.75
N PHE A 65 -0.13 6.18 -8.25
CA PHE A 65 -1.56 6.46 -8.11
C PHE A 65 -2.26 5.35 -7.33
N VAL A 66 -2.93 5.73 -6.25
CA VAL A 66 -3.70 4.82 -5.38
C VAL A 66 -5.17 5.21 -5.40
N LEU A 67 -6.01 4.30 -5.86
CA LEU A 67 -7.46 4.40 -5.67
C LEU A 67 -7.82 3.70 -4.36
N SER A 68 -7.91 4.46 -3.25
CA SER A 68 -8.23 3.92 -1.92
C SER A 68 -9.66 3.41 -1.85
N CYS A 69 -10.62 4.17 -2.43
CA CYS A 69 -12.01 3.74 -2.61
C CYS A 69 -12.12 2.69 -3.73
N GLY A 70 -11.54 1.50 -3.50
CA GLY A 70 -11.39 0.45 -4.51
C GLY A 70 -12.70 -0.05 -5.12
N HIS A 71 -13.84 0.14 -4.44
CA HIS A 71 -15.15 -0.16 -4.99
C HIS A 71 -15.45 0.65 -6.27
N SER A 72 -14.90 1.88 -6.39
CA SER A 72 -14.99 2.70 -7.59
C SER A 72 -13.95 2.30 -8.65
N SER A 73 -13.66 1.01 -8.82
CA SER A 73 -12.58 0.49 -9.66
C SER A 73 -12.59 0.98 -11.10
N LEU A 74 -13.79 1.25 -11.67
CA LEU A 74 -13.94 1.83 -13.01
C LEU A 74 -13.35 3.24 -13.13
N THR A 75 -13.19 3.99 -12.02
CA THR A 75 -12.42 5.24 -12.00
C THR A 75 -10.98 5.00 -12.47
N LEU A 76 -10.33 3.94 -11.99
CA LEU A 76 -8.98 3.58 -12.38
C LEU A 76 -8.93 2.86 -13.74
N TYR A 77 -9.77 1.83 -13.95
CA TYR A 77 -9.71 1.03 -15.19
C TYR A 77 -9.97 1.86 -16.43
N THR A 78 -10.88 2.84 -16.36
CA THR A 78 -11.12 3.76 -17.46
C THR A 78 -9.87 4.57 -17.78
N GLN A 79 -9.12 5.05 -16.78
CA GLN A 79 -7.87 5.79 -17.02
C GLN A 79 -6.77 4.89 -17.58
N LEU A 80 -6.65 3.64 -17.11
CA LEU A 80 -5.70 2.67 -17.66
C LEU A 80 -6.01 2.35 -19.13
N PHE A 81 -7.29 2.22 -19.49
CA PHE A 81 -7.74 2.06 -20.88
C PHE A 81 -7.40 3.29 -21.73
N LEU A 82 -7.74 4.48 -21.26
CA LEU A 82 -7.53 5.75 -21.97
C LEU A 82 -6.04 6.08 -22.13
N SER A 83 -5.22 5.72 -21.15
CA SER A 83 -3.78 6.00 -21.18
C SER A 83 -2.96 4.96 -21.95
N GLY A 84 -3.53 3.79 -22.27
CA GLY A 84 -2.85 2.75 -23.06
C GLY A 84 -2.01 1.77 -22.25
N TYR A 85 -2.42 1.42 -21.02
CA TYR A 85 -1.80 0.40 -20.18
C TYR A 85 -2.12 -1.05 -20.60
N GLY A 86 -2.74 -1.25 -21.75
CA GLY A 86 -3.03 -2.57 -22.31
C GLY A 86 -4.47 -3.02 -22.12
N LEU A 87 -5.29 -2.31 -21.35
CA LEU A 87 -6.74 -2.57 -21.33
C LEU A 87 -7.39 -2.12 -22.64
N GLU A 88 -8.30 -2.93 -23.13
CA GLU A 88 -9.09 -2.67 -24.32
C GLU A 88 -10.59 -2.61 -23.97
N MET A 89 -11.43 -2.15 -24.89
CA MET A 89 -12.88 -2.01 -24.67
C MET A 89 -13.53 -3.31 -24.20
N LYS A 90 -13.07 -4.46 -24.73
CA LYS A 90 -13.54 -5.79 -24.30
C LYS A 90 -13.34 -6.06 -22.81
N ASP A 91 -12.27 -5.51 -22.22
CA ASP A 91 -11.97 -5.71 -20.81
C ASP A 91 -12.94 -4.92 -19.93
N LEU A 92 -13.31 -3.70 -20.32
CA LEU A 92 -14.38 -2.94 -19.68
C LEU A 92 -15.76 -3.60 -19.84
N GLN A 93 -16.00 -4.23 -20.99
CA GLN A 93 -17.22 -5.02 -21.25
C GLN A 93 -17.30 -6.29 -20.39
N ASN A 94 -16.15 -6.81 -19.96
CA ASN A 94 -16.03 -8.00 -19.11
C ASN A 94 -15.82 -7.65 -17.63
N PHE A 95 -16.15 -6.42 -17.23
CA PHE A 95 -16.06 -5.98 -15.85
C PHE A 95 -16.71 -6.96 -14.87
N ARG A 96 -16.00 -7.32 -13.79
CA ARG A 96 -16.45 -8.27 -12.75
C ARG A 96 -16.78 -9.68 -13.23
N THR A 97 -16.36 -10.08 -14.41
CA THR A 97 -16.50 -11.47 -14.84
C THR A 97 -15.29 -12.31 -14.42
N TRP A 98 -15.43 -13.62 -14.42
CA TRP A 98 -14.34 -14.53 -14.05
C TRP A 98 -13.11 -14.32 -14.94
N ASP A 99 -11.93 -14.24 -14.32
CA ASP A 99 -10.62 -14.07 -14.98
C ASP A 99 -10.48 -12.78 -15.83
N SER A 100 -11.34 -11.79 -15.58
CA SER A 100 -11.29 -10.50 -16.25
C SER A 100 -10.13 -9.65 -15.73
N LEU A 101 -9.48 -8.87 -16.62
CA LEU A 101 -8.51 -7.85 -16.25
C LEU A 101 -9.11 -6.65 -15.51
N THR A 102 -10.44 -6.63 -15.33
CA THR A 102 -11.18 -5.58 -14.61
C THR A 102 -12.01 -6.19 -13.47
N PRO A 103 -11.38 -6.80 -12.45
CA PRO A 103 -12.09 -7.32 -11.28
C PRO A 103 -12.86 -6.22 -10.55
N GLY A 104 -13.75 -6.61 -9.64
CA GLY A 104 -14.63 -5.67 -8.94
C GLY A 104 -13.92 -4.61 -8.10
N HIS A 105 -12.71 -4.92 -7.66
CA HIS A 105 -11.80 -4.02 -6.94
C HIS A 105 -10.40 -4.18 -7.55
N PRO A 106 -9.56 -3.13 -7.56
CA PRO A 106 -8.21 -3.24 -8.12
C PRO A 106 -7.35 -4.29 -7.43
N GLU A 107 -6.62 -5.08 -8.21
CA GLU A 107 -5.74 -6.14 -7.73
C GLU A 107 -4.31 -5.93 -8.24
N TYR A 108 -3.37 -5.81 -7.29
CA TYR A 108 -1.95 -5.68 -7.59
C TYR A 108 -1.41 -6.94 -8.28
N GLY A 109 -0.65 -6.73 -9.35
CA GLY A 109 -0.05 -7.83 -10.11
C GLY A 109 -0.99 -8.50 -11.11
N HIS A 110 -2.30 -8.19 -11.10
CA HIS A 110 -3.30 -8.71 -12.03
C HIS A 110 -3.51 -7.78 -13.23
N THR A 111 -3.72 -6.48 -12.97
CA THR A 111 -3.92 -5.46 -14.02
C THR A 111 -2.71 -4.53 -14.08
N ALA A 112 -2.14 -4.33 -15.27
CA ALA A 112 -1.01 -3.41 -15.46
C ALA A 112 -1.39 -1.98 -15.04
N GLY A 113 -0.52 -1.31 -14.26
CA GLY A 113 -0.76 0.04 -13.75
C GLY A 113 -1.53 0.10 -12.43
N VAL A 114 -1.96 -1.03 -11.87
CA VAL A 114 -2.52 -1.10 -10.51
C VAL A 114 -1.37 -1.19 -9.50
N GLU A 115 -1.25 -0.19 -8.62
CA GLU A 115 -0.15 -0.08 -7.65
C GLU A 115 -0.39 -0.88 -6.36
N ILE A 116 -1.65 -1.17 -6.02
CA ILE A 116 -2.06 -1.82 -4.78
C ILE A 116 -3.42 -2.53 -4.94
N THR A 117 -3.61 -3.64 -4.24
CA THR A 117 -4.93 -4.23 -4.04
C THR A 117 -5.72 -3.42 -3.03
N THR A 118 -6.85 -2.85 -3.45
CA THR A 118 -7.78 -2.11 -2.60
C THR A 118 -9.16 -2.77 -2.60
N GLY A 119 -10.06 -2.29 -1.72
CA GLY A 119 -11.38 -2.87 -1.48
C GLY A 119 -11.72 -2.74 0.00
N PRO A 120 -10.85 -3.23 0.93
CA PRO A 120 -10.93 -2.82 2.33
C PRO A 120 -10.63 -1.31 2.44
N LEU A 121 -11.66 -0.55 2.87
CA LEU A 121 -11.56 0.91 2.98
C LEU A 121 -10.50 1.34 4.01
N GLY A 122 -9.90 2.50 3.80
CA GLY A 122 -8.78 3.00 4.62
C GLY A 122 -7.42 2.34 4.34
N ALA A 123 -7.38 1.12 3.78
CA ALA A 123 -6.13 0.43 3.50
C ALA A 123 -5.31 1.12 2.40
N GLY A 124 -5.97 1.67 1.37
CA GLY A 124 -5.30 2.35 0.26
C GLY A 124 -4.55 3.60 0.70
N ILE A 125 -5.22 4.53 1.39
CA ILE A 125 -4.59 5.76 1.90
C ILE A 125 -3.47 5.42 2.88
N SER A 126 -3.66 4.42 3.76
CA SER A 126 -2.65 4.01 4.73
C SER A 126 -1.41 3.40 4.06
N THR A 127 -1.60 2.61 3.02
CA THR A 127 -0.50 2.05 2.21
C THR A 127 0.23 3.16 1.43
N ALA A 128 -0.49 4.16 0.92
CA ALA A 128 0.10 5.31 0.24
C ALA A 128 1.04 6.11 1.14
N VAL A 129 0.75 6.21 2.45
CA VAL A 129 1.69 6.78 3.44
C VAL A 129 3.01 6.01 3.43
N GLY A 130 2.97 4.67 3.39
CA GLY A 130 4.16 3.83 3.28
C GLY A 130 4.95 4.06 1.99
N MET A 131 4.27 4.22 0.85
CA MET A 131 4.91 4.55 -0.43
C MET A 131 5.62 5.92 -0.37
N ALA A 132 4.99 6.91 0.27
CA ALA A 132 5.57 8.25 0.44
C ALA A 132 6.80 8.22 1.38
N MET A 133 6.76 7.43 2.45
CA MET A 133 7.92 7.21 3.34
C MET A 133 9.06 6.50 2.59
N ALA A 134 8.73 5.47 1.81
CA ALA A 134 9.72 4.71 1.02
C ALA A 134 10.48 5.61 0.06
N GLN A 135 9.80 6.51 -0.66
CA GLN A 135 10.44 7.45 -1.58
C GLN A 135 11.52 8.27 -0.87
N ARG A 136 11.22 8.83 0.33
CA ARG A 136 12.21 9.60 1.09
C ARG A 136 13.39 8.74 1.53
N TYR A 137 13.12 7.51 2.02
CA TYR A 137 14.19 6.60 2.43
C TYR A 137 15.05 6.15 1.25
N GLU A 138 14.44 5.77 0.13
CA GLU A 138 15.11 5.33 -1.11
C GLU A 138 16.01 6.43 -1.68
N LYS A 139 15.53 7.69 -1.67
CA LYS A 139 16.34 8.85 -2.03
C LYS A 139 17.57 8.97 -1.13
N GLY A 140 17.42 8.90 0.18
CA GLY A 140 18.54 8.95 1.13
C GLY A 140 19.52 7.80 0.97
N LEU A 141 19.02 6.60 0.67
CA LEU A 141 19.83 5.40 0.44
C LEU A 141 20.69 5.52 -0.82
N LEU A 142 20.13 6.08 -1.89
CA LEU A 142 20.79 6.19 -3.19
C LEU A 142 21.57 7.50 -3.33
N ASP A 143 20.89 8.64 -3.26
CA ASP A 143 21.53 9.95 -3.35
C ASP A 143 20.57 11.07 -2.91
N PRO A 144 20.73 11.63 -1.69
CA PRO A 144 19.84 12.67 -1.18
C PRO A 144 19.92 14.00 -1.93
N GLU A 145 21.02 14.25 -2.66
CA GLU A 145 21.26 15.51 -3.36
C GLU A 145 20.58 15.61 -4.72
N THR A 146 20.12 14.48 -5.30
CA THR A 146 19.47 14.46 -6.60
C THR A 146 17.94 14.45 -6.49
N SER A 147 17.28 15.06 -7.50
CA SER A 147 15.83 14.91 -7.70
C SER A 147 15.44 13.66 -8.52
N LEU A 148 16.44 12.88 -8.97
CA LEU A 148 16.23 11.71 -9.83
C LEU A 148 15.31 10.66 -9.23
N PHE A 149 15.31 10.53 -7.89
CA PHE A 149 14.49 9.58 -7.13
C PHE A 149 13.28 10.23 -6.48
N ASP A 150 12.98 11.49 -6.83
CA ASP A 150 11.78 12.16 -6.35
C ASP A 150 10.57 11.73 -7.18
N HIS A 151 9.52 11.30 -6.49
CA HIS A 151 8.21 11.08 -7.07
C HIS A 151 7.11 11.36 -6.04
N ARG A 152 5.91 11.58 -6.55
CA ARG A 152 4.72 11.81 -5.71
C ARG A 152 3.84 10.59 -5.63
N VAL A 153 3.06 10.54 -4.57
CA VAL A 153 2.00 9.57 -4.38
C VAL A 153 0.67 10.33 -4.38
N TYR A 154 -0.16 10.04 -5.38
CA TYR A 154 -1.51 10.59 -5.50
C TYR A 154 -2.53 9.56 -5.06
N VAL A 155 -3.48 9.98 -4.25
CA VAL A 155 -4.55 9.13 -3.72
C VAL A 155 -5.91 9.75 -4.03
N ILE A 156 -6.88 8.92 -4.44
CA ILE A 156 -8.29 9.27 -4.36
C ILE A 156 -8.91 8.40 -3.28
N CYS A 157 -9.56 9.01 -2.29
CA CYS A 157 -10.26 8.34 -1.20
C CYS A 157 -11.70 8.87 -1.07
N SER A 158 -12.53 8.15 -0.33
CA SER A 158 -13.95 8.47 -0.13
C SER A 158 -14.28 8.67 1.35
N ASP A 159 -15.54 9.05 1.63
CA ASP A 159 -16.07 9.15 3.00
C ASP A 159 -15.79 7.89 3.81
N GLY A 160 -16.03 6.70 3.24
CA GLY A 160 -15.81 5.43 3.90
C GLY A 160 -14.35 5.17 4.25
N ASP A 161 -13.40 5.56 3.39
CA ASP A 161 -11.98 5.48 3.73
C ASP A 161 -11.65 6.30 4.99
N LEU A 162 -12.24 7.49 5.12
CA LEU A 162 -11.94 8.41 6.21
C LEU A 162 -12.71 8.13 7.50
N GLN A 163 -13.73 7.27 7.45
CA GLN A 163 -14.40 6.71 8.61
C GLN A 163 -13.58 5.58 9.27
N GLU A 164 -12.78 4.85 8.49
CA GLU A 164 -11.95 3.78 9.01
C GLU A 164 -10.84 4.29 9.94
N GLY A 165 -10.70 3.67 11.11
CA GLY A 165 -9.70 4.06 12.11
C GLY A 165 -8.27 4.04 11.59
N VAL A 166 -7.94 3.07 10.72
CA VAL A 166 -6.61 2.93 10.13
C VAL A 166 -6.18 4.16 9.32
N SER A 167 -7.12 4.84 8.65
CA SER A 167 -6.82 6.06 7.91
C SER A 167 -6.40 7.21 8.83
N SER A 168 -7.05 7.30 10.02
CA SER A 168 -6.69 8.28 11.05
C SER A 168 -5.30 8.00 11.63
N GLU A 169 -5.00 6.74 11.94
CA GLU A 169 -3.67 6.31 12.41
C GLU A 169 -2.57 6.68 11.41
N ALA A 170 -2.75 6.31 10.15
CA ALA A 170 -1.76 6.55 9.09
C ALA A 170 -1.62 8.03 8.74
N SER A 171 -2.73 8.77 8.65
CA SER A 171 -2.71 10.20 8.31
C SER A 171 -2.09 11.05 9.43
N SER A 172 -2.32 10.71 10.69
CA SER A 172 -1.65 11.33 11.83
C SER A 172 -0.13 11.13 11.74
N LEU A 173 0.32 9.91 11.42
CA LEU A 173 1.75 9.63 11.24
C LEU A 173 2.34 10.36 10.02
N ALA A 174 1.59 10.44 8.91
CA ALA A 174 2.02 11.16 7.72
C ALA A 174 2.29 12.65 7.98
N GLY A 175 1.42 13.30 8.79
CA GLY A 175 1.65 14.67 9.25
C GLY A 175 2.89 14.79 10.13
N THR A 176 3.08 13.87 11.10
CA THR A 176 4.28 13.79 11.94
C THR A 176 5.56 13.63 11.11
N GLN A 177 5.48 12.87 10.02
CA GLN A 177 6.60 12.60 9.11
C GLN A 177 6.80 13.69 8.04
N GLU A 178 5.93 14.71 7.97
CA GLU A 178 6.03 15.81 6.99
C GLU A 178 6.18 15.30 5.54
N LEU A 179 5.27 14.40 5.11
CA LEU A 179 5.37 13.73 3.81
C LEU A 179 4.85 14.63 2.67
N GLY A 180 5.60 15.67 2.29
CA GLY A 180 5.21 16.62 1.25
C GLY A 180 5.07 16.04 -0.17
N ASN A 181 5.44 14.78 -0.38
CA ASN A 181 5.25 14.05 -1.62
C ASN A 181 3.90 13.29 -1.68
N LEU A 182 3.05 13.36 -0.64
CA LEU A 182 1.75 12.70 -0.57
C LEU A 182 0.62 13.72 -0.82
N VAL A 183 -0.18 13.48 -1.87
CA VAL A 183 -1.34 14.29 -2.24
C VAL A 183 -2.59 13.42 -2.25
N VAL A 184 -3.54 13.73 -1.39
CA VAL A 184 -4.80 12.99 -1.23
C VAL A 184 -5.96 13.86 -1.70
N ILE A 185 -6.75 13.36 -2.63
CA ILE A 185 -8.02 13.95 -3.05
C ILE A 185 -9.14 13.16 -2.37
N TYR A 186 -9.86 13.84 -1.49
CA TYR A 186 -11.01 13.28 -0.80
C TYR A 186 -12.30 13.63 -1.55
N ASP A 187 -12.98 12.61 -2.07
CA ASP A 187 -14.31 12.70 -2.69
C ASP A 187 -15.37 12.83 -1.60
N ASP A 188 -15.67 14.09 -1.23
CA ASP A 188 -16.73 14.44 -0.27
C ASP A 188 -18.07 14.52 -1.00
N ASN A 189 -18.67 13.37 -1.29
CA ASN A 189 -19.98 13.27 -1.91
C ASN A 189 -21.13 13.02 -0.93
N ARG A 190 -20.82 12.75 0.33
CA ARG A 190 -21.73 12.53 1.46
C ARG A 190 -22.70 11.36 1.31
N ILE A 191 -22.39 10.39 0.46
CA ILE A 191 -23.23 9.23 0.21
C ILE A 191 -22.45 7.94 0.43
N SER A 192 -23.04 7.03 1.20
CA SER A 192 -22.59 5.65 1.38
C SER A 192 -23.69 4.67 0.91
N ILE A 193 -23.44 3.37 1.05
CA ILE A 193 -24.43 2.32 0.73
C ILE A 193 -25.69 2.49 1.59
N GLU A 194 -25.54 2.87 2.87
CA GLU A 194 -26.67 3.01 3.79
C GLU A 194 -27.48 4.30 3.56
N GLY A 195 -26.86 5.33 3.01
CA GLY A 195 -27.52 6.61 2.78
C GLY A 195 -26.60 7.82 2.87
N ASP A 196 -27.15 8.92 3.38
CA ASP A 196 -26.38 10.12 3.71
C ASP A 196 -25.41 9.82 4.86
N THR A 197 -24.13 10.20 4.66
CA THR A 197 -23.08 9.94 5.67
C THR A 197 -23.37 10.60 7.01
N HIS A 198 -24.20 11.65 7.08
CA HIS A 198 -24.58 12.31 8.33
C HIS A 198 -25.28 11.40 9.35
N TYR A 199 -25.76 10.22 8.95
CA TYR A 199 -26.24 9.22 9.92
C TYR A 199 -25.14 8.74 10.85
N ALA A 200 -23.86 8.73 10.42
CA ALA A 200 -22.74 8.18 11.20
C ALA A 200 -21.47 9.03 11.15
N PHE A 201 -21.40 10.07 10.30
CA PHE A 201 -20.17 10.79 10.01
C PHE A 201 -20.44 12.29 9.79
N THR A 202 -20.38 13.08 10.86
CA THR A 202 -20.72 14.50 10.88
C THR A 202 -19.54 15.43 11.17
N GLU A 203 -18.34 14.87 11.29
CA GLU A 203 -17.15 15.63 11.64
C GLU A 203 -16.66 16.54 10.51
N ASN A 204 -15.87 17.56 10.87
CA ASN A 204 -15.16 18.38 9.90
C ASN A 204 -13.81 17.72 9.55
N VAL A 205 -13.78 16.95 8.46
CA VAL A 205 -12.58 16.25 7.98
C VAL A 205 -11.43 17.22 7.69
N ALA A 206 -11.71 18.39 7.08
CA ALA A 206 -10.69 19.40 6.80
C ALA A 206 -9.99 19.87 8.09
N ALA A 207 -10.76 20.15 9.14
CA ALA A 207 -10.21 20.54 10.44
C ALA A 207 -9.43 19.40 11.11
N ARG A 208 -9.89 18.15 11.00
CA ARG A 208 -9.18 16.97 11.50
C ARG A 208 -7.80 16.83 10.83
N TYR A 209 -7.73 16.92 9.51
CA TYR A 209 -6.47 16.82 8.77
C TYR A 209 -5.54 18.00 9.03
N ALA A 210 -6.08 19.22 9.16
CA ALA A 210 -5.30 20.38 9.62
C ALA A 210 -4.68 20.14 11.01
N ALA A 211 -5.42 19.52 11.94
CA ALA A 211 -4.91 19.14 13.26
C ALA A 211 -3.83 18.04 13.21
N TYR A 212 -3.83 17.18 12.18
CA TYR A 212 -2.73 16.24 11.92
C TYR A 212 -1.47 16.92 11.34
N GLY A 213 -1.51 18.21 11.03
CA GLY A 213 -0.40 18.95 10.43
C GLY A 213 -0.36 18.91 8.90
N TRP A 214 -1.45 18.54 8.25
CA TRP A 214 -1.56 18.53 6.78
C TRP A 214 -1.81 19.94 6.22
N HIS A 215 -1.36 20.16 4.99
CA HIS A 215 -1.86 21.22 4.13
C HIS A 215 -3.24 20.82 3.61
N VAL A 216 -4.23 21.70 3.74
CA VAL A 216 -5.61 21.39 3.40
C VAL A 216 -6.14 22.43 2.41
N GLU A 217 -6.70 21.94 1.32
CA GLU A 217 -7.40 22.71 0.29
C GLU A 217 -8.85 22.26 0.20
N GLU A 218 -9.76 23.17 -0.11
CA GLU A 218 -11.18 22.87 -0.34
C GLU A 218 -11.61 23.31 -1.74
N VAL A 219 -12.26 22.42 -2.48
CA VAL A 219 -12.80 22.68 -3.82
C VAL A 219 -14.29 22.40 -3.79
N ALA A 220 -15.10 23.46 -3.94
CA ALA A 220 -16.54 23.36 -4.01
C ALA A 220 -17.02 22.81 -5.36
N ALA A 221 -18.14 22.09 -5.37
CA ALA A 221 -18.84 21.78 -6.61
C ALA A 221 -19.42 23.08 -7.24
N LYS A 222 -19.55 23.11 -8.56
CA LYS A 222 -20.25 24.18 -9.25
C LYS A 222 -21.75 24.14 -8.92
N SER A 223 -22.45 25.20 -9.24
CA SER A 223 -23.91 25.34 -8.97
C SER A 223 -24.77 24.26 -9.63
N ASP A 224 -24.30 23.66 -10.73
CA ASP A 224 -24.98 22.55 -11.41
C ASP A 224 -24.59 21.17 -10.82
N GLY A 225 -23.73 21.14 -9.83
CA GLY A 225 -23.20 19.92 -9.19
C GLY A 225 -21.99 19.31 -9.89
N SER A 226 -21.50 19.91 -10.97
CA SER A 226 -20.28 19.45 -11.64
C SER A 226 -19.02 19.83 -10.86
N VAL A 227 -17.92 19.11 -11.10
CA VAL A 227 -16.61 19.41 -10.54
C VAL A 227 -16.05 20.71 -11.14
N ASP A 228 -15.55 21.59 -10.28
CA ASP A 228 -14.77 22.75 -10.74
C ASP A 228 -13.34 22.31 -11.04
N LEU A 229 -13.09 21.92 -12.29
CA LEU A 229 -11.80 21.45 -12.74
C LEU A 229 -10.69 22.51 -12.68
N GLN A 230 -11.02 23.78 -12.86
CA GLN A 230 -10.04 24.85 -12.78
C GLN A 230 -9.58 25.05 -11.32
N ALA A 231 -10.53 25.03 -10.39
CA ALA A 231 -10.21 25.14 -8.96
C ALA A 231 -9.44 23.90 -8.47
N LEU A 232 -9.83 22.68 -8.93
CA LEU A 232 -9.13 21.45 -8.61
C LEU A 232 -7.69 21.44 -9.16
N ASP A 233 -7.49 21.82 -10.40
CA ASP A 233 -6.19 21.94 -11.04
C ASP A 233 -5.27 22.87 -10.24
N ALA A 234 -5.78 24.04 -9.88
CA ALA A 234 -5.03 25.00 -9.06
C ALA A 234 -4.70 24.46 -7.66
N ALA A 235 -5.63 23.73 -7.03
CA ALA A 235 -5.39 23.10 -5.72
C ALA A 235 -4.30 22.01 -5.81
N ILE A 236 -4.30 21.19 -6.85
CA ILE A 236 -3.25 20.19 -7.09
C ILE A 236 -1.89 20.87 -7.30
N GLU A 237 -1.83 21.95 -8.08
CA GLU A 237 -0.57 22.70 -8.26
C GLU A 237 -0.06 23.29 -6.93
N ARG A 238 -0.93 23.83 -6.06
CA ARG A 238 -0.51 24.28 -4.72
C ARG A 238 -0.03 23.12 -3.85
N ALA A 239 -0.70 21.98 -3.88
CA ALA A 239 -0.26 20.76 -3.19
C ALA A 239 1.11 20.26 -3.67
N LYS A 240 1.45 20.45 -4.95
CA LYS A 240 2.77 20.09 -5.50
C LYS A 240 3.89 21.04 -5.06
N ILE A 241 3.56 22.28 -4.73
CA ILE A 241 4.50 23.29 -4.23
C ILE A 241 4.77 23.08 -2.73
N GLU A 242 3.78 22.58 -1.99
CA GLU A 242 3.94 22.22 -0.58
C GLU A 242 4.83 20.97 -0.45
N THR A 243 6.04 21.15 0.07
CA THR A 243 7.03 20.06 0.19
C THR A 243 7.28 19.61 1.61
N THR A 244 6.70 20.31 2.60
CA THR A 244 6.92 20.07 4.03
C THR A 244 5.73 19.43 4.74
N LYS A 245 4.59 19.28 4.05
CA LYS A 245 3.37 18.71 4.60
C LYS A 245 2.68 17.83 3.57
N PRO A 246 2.10 16.70 3.96
CA PRO A 246 1.17 16.01 3.10
C PRO A 246 -0.05 16.90 2.82
N SER A 247 -0.65 16.78 1.64
CA SER A 247 -1.77 17.62 1.21
C SER A 247 -3.07 16.83 1.12
N LEU A 248 -4.15 17.38 1.71
CA LEU A 248 -5.52 16.92 1.51
C LEU A 248 -6.27 17.95 0.67
N ILE A 249 -6.84 17.52 -0.45
CA ILE A 249 -7.77 18.31 -1.25
C ILE A 249 -9.17 17.73 -1.03
N ARG A 250 -9.98 18.40 -0.20
CA ARG A 250 -11.39 18.09 0.01
C ARG A 250 -12.19 18.55 -1.19
N LEU A 251 -12.64 17.62 -2.00
CA LEU A 251 -13.36 17.87 -3.24
C LEU A 251 -14.84 17.53 -3.06
N HIS A 252 -15.70 18.54 -3.05
CA HIS A 252 -17.13 18.33 -3.04
C HIS A 252 -17.63 17.85 -4.41
N THR A 253 -18.30 16.70 -4.43
CA THR A 253 -18.90 16.14 -5.64
C THR A 253 -20.35 15.76 -5.40
N VAL A 254 -21.05 15.44 -6.50
CA VAL A 254 -22.38 14.83 -6.44
C VAL A 254 -22.28 13.46 -7.08
N ILE A 255 -22.46 12.41 -6.27
CA ILE A 255 -22.37 11.02 -6.75
C ILE A 255 -23.31 10.80 -7.94
N ALA A 256 -22.86 10.06 -8.95
CA ALA A 256 -23.59 9.77 -10.19
C ALA A 256 -23.97 11.01 -11.03
N TRP A 257 -23.33 12.16 -10.83
CA TRP A 257 -23.55 13.30 -11.71
C TRP A 257 -23.19 12.93 -13.17
N PRO A 258 -24.02 13.24 -14.21
CA PRO A 258 -25.25 14.04 -14.20
C PRO A 258 -26.55 13.23 -14.29
N ALA A 259 -26.59 11.99 -13.78
CA ALA A 259 -27.78 11.14 -13.85
C ALA A 259 -29.04 11.90 -13.36
N PRO A 260 -30.16 11.91 -14.12
CA PRO A 260 -31.30 12.73 -13.80
C PRO A 260 -32.00 12.42 -12.47
N LYS A 261 -32.12 11.12 -12.13
CA LYS A 261 -32.83 10.65 -10.93
C LYS A 261 -31.88 10.01 -9.92
N ALA A 262 -30.77 9.39 -10.37
CA ALA A 262 -29.89 8.61 -9.50
C ALA A 262 -28.82 9.47 -8.81
N ARG A 263 -28.49 10.67 -9.31
CA ARG A 263 -27.49 11.56 -8.70
C ARG A 263 -27.84 11.89 -7.25
N GLY A 264 -26.83 11.90 -6.38
CA GLY A 264 -27.00 12.22 -4.96
C GLY A 264 -27.75 11.15 -4.16
N THR A 265 -27.88 9.92 -4.65
CA THR A 265 -28.63 8.86 -3.97
C THR A 265 -27.75 7.68 -3.60
N ALA A 266 -28.06 7.02 -2.46
CA ALA A 266 -27.40 5.79 -2.03
C ALA A 266 -27.52 4.65 -3.07
N LYS A 267 -28.63 4.58 -3.81
CA LYS A 267 -28.83 3.59 -4.86
C LYS A 267 -27.75 3.66 -5.95
N SER A 268 -27.27 4.85 -6.29
CA SER A 268 -26.21 5.03 -7.29
C SER A 268 -24.82 4.65 -6.76
N HIS A 269 -24.67 4.48 -5.45
CA HIS A 269 -23.38 4.09 -4.86
C HIS A 269 -23.02 2.66 -5.24
N GLY A 270 -23.89 1.67 -5.02
CA GLY A 270 -23.54 0.25 -5.11
C GLY A 270 -24.47 -0.60 -5.97
N SER A 271 -25.25 -0.02 -6.89
CA SER A 271 -26.19 -0.74 -7.74
C SER A 271 -26.18 -0.25 -9.17
N ALA A 272 -26.53 -1.13 -10.11
CA ALA A 272 -26.83 -0.72 -11.49
C ALA A 272 -27.96 0.31 -11.50
N LEU A 273 -27.84 1.32 -12.37
CA LEU A 273 -28.78 2.45 -12.42
C LEU A 273 -30.13 2.07 -13.03
N GLY A 274 -30.15 1.05 -13.91
CA GLY A 274 -31.25 0.66 -14.77
C GLY A 274 -31.11 1.23 -16.18
N ASP A 275 -31.59 0.49 -17.20
CA ASP A 275 -31.40 0.86 -18.60
C ASP A 275 -31.99 2.24 -18.93
N ASP A 276 -33.18 2.58 -18.41
CA ASP A 276 -33.81 3.87 -18.61
C ASP A 276 -32.97 5.03 -18.03
N GLU A 277 -32.38 4.84 -16.85
CA GLU A 277 -31.57 5.89 -16.21
C GLU A 277 -30.21 6.04 -16.89
N VAL A 278 -29.61 4.93 -17.38
CA VAL A 278 -28.37 4.98 -18.18
C VAL A 278 -28.63 5.71 -19.50
N ALA A 279 -29.73 5.40 -20.20
CA ALA A 279 -30.13 6.09 -21.43
C ALA A 279 -30.36 7.58 -21.19
N ALA A 280 -31.13 7.94 -20.14
CA ALA A 280 -31.38 9.32 -19.76
C ALA A 280 -30.10 10.08 -19.39
N THR A 281 -29.18 9.43 -18.69
CA THR A 281 -27.84 9.99 -18.36
C THR A 281 -27.05 10.30 -19.64
N LYS A 282 -27.09 9.42 -20.65
CA LYS A 282 -26.42 9.67 -21.94
C LYS A 282 -27.01 10.87 -22.66
N VAL A 283 -28.34 11.03 -22.61
CA VAL A 283 -29.02 12.24 -23.17
C VAL A 283 -28.53 13.51 -22.47
N GLU A 284 -28.44 13.53 -21.14
CA GLU A 284 -27.88 14.66 -20.37
C GLU A 284 -26.41 14.96 -20.74
N LEU A 285 -25.63 13.93 -21.07
CA LEU A 285 -24.28 14.09 -21.56
C LEU A 285 -24.19 14.54 -23.03
N GLY A 286 -25.31 14.57 -23.76
CA GLY A 286 -25.36 14.84 -25.19
C GLY A 286 -24.81 13.69 -26.04
N LEU A 287 -24.94 12.44 -25.54
CA LEU A 287 -24.52 11.21 -26.21
C LEU A 287 -25.74 10.43 -26.74
N ASN A 288 -25.52 9.51 -27.68
CA ASN A 288 -26.55 8.62 -28.16
C ASN A 288 -26.98 7.63 -27.05
N PRO A 289 -28.27 7.64 -26.61
CA PRO A 289 -28.75 6.77 -25.55
C PRO A 289 -28.69 5.27 -25.88
N ASP A 290 -28.77 4.92 -27.16
CA ASP A 290 -28.81 3.51 -27.63
C ASP A 290 -27.42 2.89 -27.80
N GLU A 291 -26.37 3.70 -27.89
CA GLU A 291 -25.00 3.21 -28.00
C GLU A 291 -24.44 2.77 -26.64
N LYS A 292 -24.01 1.51 -26.56
CA LYS A 292 -23.34 0.94 -25.38
C LYS A 292 -21.86 0.80 -25.65
N PHE A 293 -21.03 1.08 -24.64
CA PHE A 293 -19.56 0.99 -24.73
C PHE A 293 -18.97 1.79 -25.89
N ALA A 294 -19.51 2.96 -26.14
CA ALA A 294 -19.01 3.86 -27.17
C ALA A 294 -17.77 4.61 -26.69
N MET A 295 -16.77 4.69 -27.55
CA MET A 295 -15.61 5.58 -27.43
C MET A 295 -15.08 5.84 -28.84
N PRO A 296 -15.35 7.01 -29.44
CA PRO A 296 -14.86 7.36 -30.77
C PRO A 296 -13.36 7.21 -30.88
N ALA A 297 -12.87 6.64 -31.98
CA ALA A 297 -11.45 6.33 -32.17
C ALA A 297 -10.55 7.57 -32.10
N GLU A 298 -11.03 8.72 -32.61
CA GLU A 298 -10.31 9.98 -32.54
C GLU A 298 -10.16 10.50 -31.08
N LEU A 299 -11.16 10.30 -30.24
CA LEU A 299 -11.11 10.68 -28.82
C LEU A 299 -10.18 9.76 -28.03
N LEU A 300 -10.20 8.45 -28.32
CA LEU A 300 -9.26 7.50 -27.73
C LEU A 300 -7.81 7.83 -28.14
N THR A 301 -7.62 8.16 -29.42
CA THR A 301 -6.32 8.60 -29.93
C THR A 301 -5.86 9.89 -29.22
N HIS A 302 -6.78 10.84 -29.02
CA HIS A 302 -6.49 12.07 -28.28
C HIS A 302 -6.05 11.78 -26.83
N ALA A 303 -6.82 11.00 -26.08
CA ALA A 303 -6.48 10.64 -24.70
C ALA A 303 -5.14 9.89 -24.61
N ARG A 304 -4.86 8.98 -25.54
CA ARG A 304 -3.61 8.18 -25.58
C ARG A 304 -2.34 9.01 -25.89
N LYS A 305 -2.44 10.30 -26.28
CA LYS A 305 -1.27 11.20 -26.39
C LYS A 305 -0.52 11.37 -25.06
N VAL A 306 -1.14 11.07 -23.93
CA VAL A 306 -0.45 11.04 -22.65
C VAL A 306 0.74 10.07 -22.65
N ALA A 307 0.69 9.00 -23.43
CA ALA A 307 1.81 8.07 -23.57
C ALA A 307 3.04 8.72 -24.21
N GLU A 308 2.87 9.70 -25.12
CA GLU A 308 3.99 10.46 -25.69
C GLU A 308 4.65 11.35 -24.63
N ARG A 309 3.85 12.00 -23.78
CA ARG A 309 4.32 12.78 -22.64
C ARG A 309 5.09 11.89 -21.65
N GLY A 310 4.54 10.71 -21.36
CA GLY A 310 5.14 9.72 -20.47
C GLY A 310 6.47 9.21 -21.00
N ALA A 311 6.50 8.78 -22.26
CA ALA A 311 7.71 8.31 -22.91
C ALA A 311 8.83 9.37 -22.94
N LYS A 312 8.46 10.65 -23.15
CA LYS A 312 9.44 11.76 -23.08
C LYS A 312 9.99 11.92 -21.67
N ALA A 313 9.13 11.96 -20.66
CA ALA A 313 9.56 12.09 -19.25
C ALA A 313 10.48 10.93 -18.84
N HIS A 314 10.14 9.71 -19.26
CA HIS A 314 10.96 8.52 -19.02
C HIS A 314 12.32 8.59 -19.75
N ALA A 315 12.35 9.05 -21.00
CA ALA A 315 13.59 9.23 -21.75
C ALA A 315 14.50 10.30 -21.12
N ASP A 316 13.92 11.45 -20.71
CA ASP A 316 14.64 12.50 -20.00
C ASP A 316 15.23 11.97 -18.67
N TRP A 317 14.43 11.22 -17.90
CA TRP A 317 14.87 10.58 -16.66
C TRP A 317 16.00 9.56 -16.90
N ASN A 318 15.91 8.73 -17.94
CA ASN A 318 16.96 7.77 -18.31
C ASN A 318 18.27 8.46 -18.69
N ALA A 319 18.20 9.64 -19.34
CA ALA A 319 19.39 10.43 -19.66
C ALA A 319 20.08 10.96 -18.38
N GLU A 320 19.30 11.45 -17.41
CA GLU A 320 19.83 11.88 -16.12
C GLU A 320 20.35 10.69 -15.28
N LEU A 321 19.64 9.55 -15.29
CA LEU A 321 20.11 8.31 -14.65
C LEU A 321 21.47 7.88 -15.19
N SER A 322 21.69 7.98 -16.50
CA SER A 322 22.97 7.61 -17.13
C SER A 322 24.11 8.51 -16.66
N LYS A 323 23.87 9.81 -16.51
CA LYS A 323 24.84 10.76 -15.95
C LYS A 323 25.14 10.45 -14.48
N TRP A 324 24.08 10.24 -13.69
CA TRP A 324 24.19 9.88 -12.28
C TRP A 324 24.97 8.57 -12.08
N ARG A 325 24.69 7.53 -12.87
CA ARG A 325 25.43 6.26 -12.83
C ARG A 325 26.93 6.45 -13.06
N SER A 326 27.30 7.31 -13.99
CA SER A 326 28.70 7.61 -14.27
C SER A 326 29.36 8.39 -13.13
N ALA A 327 28.62 9.28 -12.47
CA ALA A 327 29.11 10.10 -11.36
C ALA A 327 29.17 9.34 -10.02
N LYS A 328 28.28 8.35 -9.81
CA LYS A 328 28.11 7.61 -8.56
C LYS A 328 28.13 6.08 -8.78
N PRO A 329 29.24 5.49 -9.26
CA PRO A 329 29.29 4.09 -9.69
C PRO A 329 28.95 3.09 -8.58
N GLU A 330 29.32 3.35 -7.33
CA GLU A 330 28.98 2.48 -6.19
C GLU A 330 27.46 2.48 -5.90
N LYS A 331 26.85 3.66 -5.93
CA LYS A 331 25.41 3.80 -5.75
C LYS A 331 24.62 3.21 -6.94
N ALA A 332 25.16 3.31 -8.14
CA ALA A 332 24.61 2.65 -9.33
C ALA A 332 24.64 1.12 -9.19
N ALA A 333 25.74 0.55 -8.69
CA ALA A 333 25.85 -0.88 -8.41
C ALA A 333 24.85 -1.31 -7.32
N LEU A 334 24.65 -0.48 -6.30
CA LEU A 334 23.60 -0.72 -5.29
C LEU A 334 22.22 -0.73 -5.93
N LEU A 335 21.87 0.28 -6.73
CA LEU A 335 20.58 0.34 -7.42
C LEU A 335 20.35 -0.90 -8.29
N ASP A 336 21.36 -1.34 -9.06
CA ASP A 336 21.25 -2.53 -9.90
C ASP A 336 21.00 -3.79 -9.07
N ARG A 337 21.65 -3.93 -7.92
CA ARG A 337 21.44 -5.03 -6.99
C ARG A 337 20.01 -5.03 -6.44
N LEU A 338 19.50 -3.85 -6.05
CA LEU A 338 18.15 -3.70 -5.50
C LEU A 338 17.09 -4.02 -6.55
N LEU A 339 17.23 -3.48 -7.76
CA LEU A 339 16.32 -3.76 -8.89
C LEU A 339 16.28 -5.25 -9.26
N ALA A 340 17.46 -5.90 -9.25
CA ALA A 340 17.57 -7.33 -9.49
C ALA A 340 17.11 -8.18 -8.30
N LYS A 341 16.75 -7.57 -7.15
CA LYS A 341 16.42 -8.25 -5.88
C LYS A 341 17.50 -9.26 -5.44
N LYS A 342 18.74 -9.01 -5.83
CA LYS A 342 19.88 -9.90 -5.55
C LYS A 342 20.40 -9.68 -4.12
N LEU A 343 20.59 -10.76 -3.39
CA LEU A 343 21.17 -10.74 -2.05
C LEU A 343 22.68 -10.96 -2.10
N PRO A 344 23.45 -10.32 -1.21
CA PRO A 344 24.82 -10.71 -0.95
C PRO A 344 24.87 -12.08 -0.23
N ASP A 345 26.05 -12.62 -0.02
CA ASP A 345 26.22 -13.78 0.86
C ASP A 345 26.01 -13.35 2.32
N LEU A 346 24.81 -13.64 2.84
CA LEU A 346 24.36 -13.18 4.15
C LEU A 346 24.89 -14.07 5.27
N LYS A 347 25.40 -13.43 6.30
CA LYS A 347 25.87 -14.08 7.54
C LYS A 347 24.99 -13.66 8.71
N VAL A 348 24.65 -14.61 9.55
CA VAL A 348 23.89 -14.40 10.78
C VAL A 348 24.67 -14.96 11.98
N PRO A 349 24.41 -14.45 13.19
CA PRO A 349 25.10 -14.96 14.39
C PRO A 349 24.74 -16.41 14.68
N GLU A 350 25.71 -17.14 15.20
CA GLU A 350 25.55 -18.44 15.84
C GLU A 350 25.53 -18.26 17.38
N PHE A 351 24.63 -18.98 18.05
CA PHE A 351 24.44 -18.88 19.50
C PHE A 351 24.98 -20.10 20.22
N PRO A 352 25.68 -19.91 21.36
CA PRO A 352 26.28 -21.02 22.12
C PRO A 352 25.24 -21.99 22.68
N LEU A 353 25.50 -23.30 22.56
CA LEU A 353 24.59 -24.38 22.98
C LEU A 353 24.43 -24.53 24.51
N ASP A 354 25.35 -23.96 25.28
CA ASP A 354 25.33 -23.94 26.74
C ASP A 354 24.54 -22.78 27.36
N LYS A 355 23.83 -22.02 26.52
CA LYS A 355 23.07 -20.84 26.92
C LYS A 355 21.56 -21.02 26.72
N GLU A 356 20.84 -20.18 27.40
CA GLU A 356 19.43 -19.95 27.15
C GLU A 356 19.24 -18.52 26.64
N LEU A 357 18.40 -18.35 25.61
CA LEU A 357 18.12 -17.05 25.03
C LEU A 357 16.67 -17.00 24.50
N ALA A 358 15.96 -15.91 24.78
CA ALA A 358 14.65 -15.68 24.19
C ALA A 358 14.77 -15.50 22.66
N THR A 359 13.86 -16.10 21.89
CA THR A 359 13.94 -16.00 20.43
C THR A 359 13.73 -14.56 19.94
N ARG A 360 13.00 -13.70 20.69
CA ARG A 360 12.93 -12.26 20.41
C ARG A 360 14.29 -11.57 20.53
N ALA A 361 15.09 -11.93 21.52
CA ALA A 361 16.43 -11.36 21.72
C ALA A 361 17.42 -11.86 20.66
N ALA A 362 17.31 -13.13 20.26
CA ALA A 362 18.04 -13.66 19.12
C ALA A 362 17.67 -12.93 17.83
N SER A 363 16.37 -12.71 17.59
CA SER A 363 15.86 -11.96 16.43
C SER A 363 16.44 -10.54 16.35
N GLY A 364 16.51 -9.81 17.47
CA GLY A 364 17.13 -8.47 17.50
C GLY A 364 18.59 -8.48 17.06
N LYS A 365 19.37 -9.46 17.54
CA LYS A 365 20.78 -9.63 17.11
C LYS A 365 20.88 -9.97 15.62
N VAL A 366 19.96 -10.78 15.10
CA VAL A 366 19.91 -11.14 13.68
C VAL A 366 19.50 -9.95 12.81
N ILE A 367 18.50 -9.18 13.23
CA ILE A 367 18.09 -7.93 12.53
C ILE A 367 19.30 -6.99 12.39
N ASN A 368 20.08 -6.80 13.46
CA ASN A 368 21.26 -5.95 13.42
C ASN A 368 22.34 -6.50 12.48
N ALA A 369 22.64 -7.80 12.57
CA ALA A 369 23.61 -8.44 11.68
C ALA A 369 23.19 -8.38 10.20
N LEU A 370 21.89 -8.53 9.90
CA LEU A 370 21.35 -8.34 8.54
C LEU A 370 21.39 -6.88 8.11
N ALA A 371 21.11 -5.95 9.01
CA ALA A 371 21.12 -4.53 8.74
C ALA A 371 22.51 -4.00 8.36
N GLU A 372 23.59 -4.55 8.91
CA GLU A 372 24.95 -4.23 8.49
C GLU A 372 25.24 -4.62 7.03
N GLN A 373 24.60 -5.69 6.54
CA GLN A 373 24.83 -6.26 5.22
C GLN A 373 23.81 -5.81 4.17
N LEU A 374 22.63 -5.36 4.62
CA LEU A 374 21.49 -4.93 3.79
C LEU A 374 21.11 -3.49 4.15
N PRO A 375 21.72 -2.48 3.54
CA PRO A 375 21.38 -1.08 3.81
C PRO A 375 19.92 -0.75 3.44
N GLU A 376 19.27 -1.58 2.62
CA GLU A 376 17.85 -1.49 2.28
C GLU A 376 16.91 -2.06 3.35
N LEU A 377 17.41 -2.68 4.43
CA LEU A 377 16.58 -3.19 5.52
C LEU A 377 16.31 -2.09 6.54
N TRP A 378 15.06 -1.77 6.79
CA TRP A 378 14.61 -0.80 7.78
C TRP A 378 13.23 -1.16 8.32
N GLY A 379 12.84 -0.61 9.47
CA GLY A 379 11.59 -0.97 10.10
C GLY A 379 11.49 -0.43 11.52
N GLY A 380 10.61 -1.00 12.32
CA GLY A 380 10.40 -0.57 13.70
C GLY A 380 9.30 -1.33 14.40
N SER A 381 8.60 -0.69 15.32
CA SER A 381 7.49 -1.32 16.05
C SER A 381 6.37 -0.34 16.40
N SER A 382 5.24 -0.90 16.80
CA SER A 382 4.12 -0.15 17.37
C SER A 382 4.39 0.12 18.85
N ASP A 383 5.32 1.07 19.14
CA ASP A 383 5.70 1.53 20.49
C ASP A 383 6.26 0.43 21.42
N LEU A 384 6.76 -0.66 20.85
CA LEU A 384 7.25 -1.84 21.60
C LEU A 384 8.69 -2.22 21.23
N ALA A 385 9.51 -1.27 20.77
CA ALA A 385 10.84 -1.56 20.21
C ALA A 385 11.75 -2.32 21.17
N GLU A 386 11.80 -1.95 22.44
CA GLU A 386 12.60 -2.65 23.47
C GLU A 386 12.05 -4.05 23.74
N SER A 387 10.74 -4.18 23.89
CA SER A 387 10.09 -5.47 24.16
C SER A 387 10.21 -6.43 22.97
N ASN A 388 10.12 -5.94 21.75
CA ASN A 388 10.20 -6.74 20.53
C ASN A 388 11.64 -6.95 20.04
N ASN A 389 12.63 -6.19 20.58
CA ASN A 389 14.01 -6.16 20.11
C ASN A 389 14.11 -5.82 18.61
N THR A 390 13.44 -4.75 18.17
CA THR A 390 13.33 -4.36 16.76
C THR A 390 14.14 -3.11 16.40
N THR A 391 14.98 -2.61 17.31
CA THR A 391 15.84 -1.47 17.07
C THR A 391 17.05 -1.87 16.22
N ILE A 392 17.32 -1.14 15.14
CA ILE A 392 18.58 -1.21 14.41
C ILE A 392 19.56 -0.25 15.09
N GLU A 393 20.61 -0.80 15.70
CA GLU A 393 21.63 0.00 16.37
C GLU A 393 22.28 0.98 15.38
N GLU A 394 22.45 2.23 15.83
CA GLU A 394 22.98 3.34 15.00
C GLU A 394 22.19 3.65 13.73
N GLY A 395 20.99 3.05 13.55
CA GLY A 395 20.16 3.24 12.36
C GLY A 395 19.57 4.64 12.20
N GLY A 396 19.54 5.44 13.27
CA GLY A 396 18.85 6.74 13.32
C GLY A 396 17.33 6.59 13.24
N SER A 397 16.61 7.53 13.87
CA SER A 397 15.14 7.58 13.82
C SER A 397 14.69 8.24 12.52
N PHE A 398 13.84 7.55 11.75
CA PHE A 398 13.23 8.09 10.53
C PHE A 398 12.24 9.20 10.92
N LEU A 399 12.73 10.44 10.93
CA LEU A 399 11.97 11.62 11.32
C LEU A 399 12.30 12.77 10.36
N PRO A 400 11.40 13.73 10.16
CA PRO A 400 11.63 14.85 9.25
C PRO A 400 12.82 15.70 9.70
N GLU A 401 13.40 16.46 8.79
CA GLU A 401 14.55 17.34 9.06
C GLU A 401 14.24 18.40 10.13
N SER A 402 13.00 18.81 10.24
CA SER A 402 12.52 19.76 11.27
C SER A 402 12.53 19.19 12.68
N SER A 403 12.62 17.86 12.83
CA SER A 403 12.53 17.18 14.12
C SER A 403 13.72 17.52 15.03
N LYS A 404 13.41 17.84 16.29
CA LYS A 404 14.40 18.10 17.34
C LYS A 404 14.67 16.88 18.23
N MET A 405 14.09 15.74 17.88
CA MET A 405 14.29 14.51 18.65
C MET A 405 15.73 14.01 18.50
N LYS A 406 16.25 13.42 19.59
CA LYS A 406 17.58 12.81 19.58
C LYS A 406 17.64 11.72 18.49
N ASN A 407 18.73 11.68 17.73
CA ASN A 407 18.96 10.74 16.63
C ASN A 407 17.96 10.87 15.46
N ALA A 408 17.24 11.99 15.32
CA ALA A 408 16.41 12.25 14.16
C ALA A 408 17.27 12.27 12.89
N ASN A 409 16.80 11.57 11.87
CA ASN A 409 17.44 11.49 10.57
C ASN A 409 16.35 11.29 9.50
N PRO A 410 16.21 12.18 8.51
CA PRO A 410 15.19 12.04 7.47
C PRO A 410 15.32 10.74 6.66
N TYR A 411 16.49 10.12 6.73
CA TYR A 411 16.84 8.86 6.06
C TYR A 411 17.16 7.74 7.08
N GLY A 412 16.67 7.88 8.31
CA GLY A 412 16.88 6.91 9.38
C GLY A 412 16.23 5.55 9.09
N ARG A 413 16.70 4.53 9.76
CA ARG A 413 16.27 3.13 9.54
C ARG A 413 15.28 2.63 10.59
N ILE A 414 15.00 3.45 11.62
CA ILE A 414 14.07 3.10 12.70
C ILE A 414 12.79 3.89 12.50
N ILE A 415 11.69 3.18 12.24
CA ILE A 415 10.36 3.78 12.11
C ILE A 415 9.64 3.69 13.46
N HIS A 416 9.23 4.81 14.00
CA HIS A 416 8.38 4.89 15.18
C HIS A 416 6.92 4.98 14.76
N PHE A 417 6.22 3.84 14.71
CA PHE A 417 4.81 3.81 14.29
C PHE A 417 3.87 4.38 15.37
N GLY A 418 4.30 4.40 16.64
CA GLY A 418 3.44 4.63 17.78
C GLY A 418 2.46 3.46 17.96
N ILE A 419 1.46 3.60 18.83
CA ILE A 419 0.47 2.55 19.10
C ILE A 419 -0.55 2.52 17.96
N ARG A 420 -0.15 1.94 16.81
CA ARG A 420 -0.89 1.94 15.53
C ARG A 420 -0.58 0.67 14.71
N GLU A 421 -0.99 -0.49 15.20
CA GLU A 421 -0.65 -1.78 14.56
C GLU A 421 -1.24 -1.90 13.16
N HIS A 422 -2.48 -1.46 12.95
CA HIS A 422 -3.14 -1.55 11.64
C HIS A 422 -2.46 -0.65 10.62
N ALA A 423 -2.18 0.61 10.99
CA ALA A 423 -1.44 1.52 10.13
C ALA A 423 -0.01 1.02 9.89
N MET A 424 0.68 0.49 10.91
CA MET A 424 2.00 -0.14 10.74
C MET A 424 1.95 -1.19 9.64
N GLY A 425 1.04 -2.15 9.72
CA GLY A 425 0.92 -3.21 8.71
C GLY A 425 0.67 -2.66 7.30
N SER A 426 -0.22 -1.67 7.16
CA SER A 426 -0.54 -1.04 5.87
C SER A 426 0.63 -0.21 5.32
N ILE A 427 1.32 0.54 6.17
CA ILE A 427 2.52 1.33 5.81
C ILE A 427 3.65 0.40 5.35
N LEU A 428 3.90 -0.69 6.07
CA LEU A 428 4.88 -1.70 5.67
C LEU A 428 4.57 -2.28 4.27
N ASN A 429 3.30 -2.52 3.97
CA ASN A 429 2.88 -2.94 2.63
C ASN A 429 3.23 -1.89 1.58
N GLY A 430 3.01 -0.60 1.87
CA GLY A 430 3.36 0.50 0.97
C GLY A 430 4.86 0.62 0.72
N ILE A 431 5.65 0.49 1.77
CA ILE A 431 7.12 0.45 1.67
C ILE A 431 7.56 -0.72 0.77
N THR A 432 6.99 -1.89 0.99
CA THR A 432 7.32 -3.10 0.20
C THR A 432 6.94 -2.95 -1.27
N LEU A 433 5.79 -2.32 -1.57
CA LEU A 433 5.28 -2.07 -2.92
C LEU A 433 6.14 -1.08 -3.70
N SER A 434 6.86 -0.16 -3.04
CA SER A 434 7.85 0.71 -3.69
C SER A 434 8.98 -0.06 -4.36
N GLY A 435 9.36 -1.22 -3.82
CA GLY A 435 10.09 -2.27 -4.53
C GLY A 435 11.62 -2.24 -4.37
N LEU A 436 12.22 -1.19 -3.84
CA LEU A 436 13.67 -1.08 -3.67
C LEU A 436 14.17 -1.47 -2.27
N THR A 437 13.29 -1.45 -1.27
CA THR A 437 13.67 -1.68 0.13
C THR A 437 12.97 -2.88 0.74
N ARG A 438 13.48 -3.33 1.89
CA ARG A 438 12.95 -4.43 2.70
C ARG A 438 12.53 -3.88 4.04
N THR A 439 11.38 -4.31 4.53
CA THR A 439 10.84 -3.77 5.77
C THR A 439 10.38 -4.84 6.74
N PHE A 440 10.42 -4.51 8.02
CA PHE A 440 9.82 -5.30 9.10
C PHE A 440 9.09 -4.40 10.08
N GLY A 441 8.08 -4.96 10.75
CA GLY A 441 7.37 -4.26 11.81
C GLY A 441 6.99 -5.18 12.94
N GLY A 442 7.24 -4.72 14.17
CA GLY A 442 7.08 -5.49 15.39
C GLY A 442 5.91 -5.05 16.25
N THR A 443 5.23 -6.06 16.84
CA THR A 443 4.28 -5.91 17.94
C THR A 443 4.18 -7.23 18.71
N PHE A 444 3.38 -7.31 19.76
CA PHE A 444 3.06 -8.58 20.40
C PHE A 444 2.14 -9.42 19.50
N LEU A 445 2.25 -10.75 19.59
CA LEU A 445 1.44 -11.65 18.77
C LEU A 445 -0.07 -11.44 18.99
N MET A 446 -0.50 -11.16 20.21
CA MET A 446 -1.90 -10.84 20.52
C MET A 446 -2.41 -9.67 19.66
N PHE A 447 -1.56 -8.68 19.38
CA PHE A 447 -1.95 -7.48 18.63
C PHE A 447 -1.87 -7.67 17.11
N ALA A 448 -1.51 -8.88 16.63
CA ALA A 448 -1.69 -9.25 15.23
C ALA A 448 -3.17 -9.11 14.81
N ASP A 449 -4.11 -9.24 15.74
CA ASP A 449 -5.55 -9.09 15.48
C ASP A 449 -5.92 -7.66 15.05
N TYR A 450 -5.27 -6.63 15.63
CA TYR A 450 -5.48 -5.24 15.19
C TYR A 450 -5.05 -5.00 13.74
N MET A 451 -4.01 -5.69 13.26
CA MET A 451 -3.44 -5.49 11.93
C MET A 451 -3.83 -6.57 10.90
N ARG A 452 -4.74 -7.46 11.26
CA ARG A 452 -5.08 -8.64 10.45
C ARG A 452 -5.46 -8.32 9.00
N GLY A 453 -6.19 -7.23 8.78
CA GLY A 453 -6.54 -6.76 7.44
C GLY A 453 -5.31 -6.47 6.57
N ALA A 454 -4.33 -5.75 7.12
CA ALA A 454 -3.09 -5.43 6.43
C ALA A 454 -2.23 -6.67 6.15
N VAL A 455 -2.16 -7.61 7.11
CA VAL A 455 -1.44 -8.89 6.95
C VAL A 455 -2.06 -9.73 5.83
N ARG A 456 -3.40 -9.80 5.79
CA ARG A 456 -4.12 -10.50 4.73
C ARG A 456 -3.87 -9.87 3.35
N LEU A 457 -3.82 -8.54 3.26
CA LEU A 457 -3.52 -7.85 2.00
C LEU A 457 -2.07 -8.09 1.54
N ALA A 458 -1.09 -8.12 2.45
CA ALA A 458 0.28 -8.51 2.12
C ALA A 458 0.33 -9.91 1.50
N ALA A 459 -0.38 -10.86 2.11
CA ALA A 459 -0.46 -12.25 1.63
C ALA A 459 -1.21 -12.36 0.29
N LEU A 460 -2.29 -11.61 0.10
CA LEU A 460 -3.05 -11.58 -1.15
C LEU A 460 -2.25 -11.00 -2.32
N MET A 461 -1.47 -9.94 -2.06
CA MET A 461 -0.57 -9.32 -3.05
C MET A 461 0.75 -10.09 -3.23
N ASP A 462 1.00 -11.10 -2.40
CA ASP A 462 2.24 -11.90 -2.40
C ASP A 462 3.51 -11.04 -2.27
N ILE A 463 3.45 -9.99 -1.45
CA ILE A 463 4.56 -9.04 -1.26
C ILE A 463 5.38 -9.37 -0.01
N PRO A 464 6.72 -9.20 -0.03
CA PRO A 464 7.63 -9.64 1.02
C PRO A 464 7.64 -8.73 2.26
N THR A 465 6.48 -8.43 2.80
CA THR A 465 6.35 -7.72 4.08
C THR A 465 6.65 -8.70 5.22
N THR A 466 7.51 -8.28 6.17
CA THR A 466 7.89 -9.10 7.32
C THR A 466 7.25 -8.56 8.60
N PHE A 467 6.48 -9.42 9.27
CA PHE A 467 5.84 -9.13 10.56
C PHE A 467 6.61 -9.85 11.68
N VAL A 468 7.01 -9.11 12.71
CA VAL A 468 7.73 -9.64 13.88
C VAL A 468 6.78 -9.65 15.07
N TRP A 469 6.29 -10.82 15.46
CA TRP A 469 5.35 -10.98 16.54
C TRP A 469 6.00 -11.68 17.73
N THR A 470 6.21 -10.92 18.80
CA THR A 470 6.81 -11.45 20.04
C THR A 470 5.75 -11.80 21.07
N HIS A 471 6.18 -12.38 22.20
CA HIS A 471 5.27 -12.77 23.29
C HIS A 471 4.25 -13.82 22.82
N ASP A 472 4.76 -14.90 22.26
CA ASP A 472 4.03 -15.86 21.42
C ASP A 472 3.25 -16.92 22.18
N SER A 473 3.25 -16.92 23.52
CA SER A 473 2.65 -18.02 24.30
C SER A 473 2.25 -17.62 25.71
N ILE A 474 1.72 -18.58 26.47
CA ILE A 474 1.46 -18.45 27.91
C ILE A 474 2.71 -18.03 28.70
N GLY A 475 3.90 -18.25 28.16
CA GLY A 475 5.19 -17.80 28.72
C GLY A 475 5.35 -16.28 28.81
N VAL A 476 4.39 -15.50 28.33
CA VAL A 476 4.28 -14.05 28.61
C VAL A 476 4.22 -13.79 30.13
N GLY A 477 3.52 -14.65 30.87
CA GLY A 477 3.45 -14.60 32.33
C GLY A 477 2.49 -13.55 32.87
N GLU A 478 3.00 -12.61 33.64
CA GLU A 478 2.27 -11.66 34.50
C GLU A 478 1.34 -10.70 33.78
N ASP A 479 1.53 -10.45 32.49
CA ASP A 479 0.62 -9.59 31.68
C ASP A 479 -0.78 -10.20 31.54
N GLY A 480 -0.90 -11.50 31.73
CA GLY A 480 -2.17 -12.21 31.83
C GLY A 480 -2.88 -12.44 30.48
N PRO A 481 -4.16 -12.89 30.53
CA PRO A 481 -4.88 -13.41 29.37
C PRO A 481 -5.04 -12.42 28.19
N THR A 482 -5.05 -11.12 28.43
CA THR A 482 -5.16 -10.10 27.39
C THR A 482 -3.91 -10.03 26.48
N HIS A 483 -2.80 -10.64 26.91
CA HIS A 483 -1.53 -10.64 26.20
C HIS A 483 -1.04 -12.07 25.85
N GLN A 484 -1.77 -13.10 26.26
CA GLN A 484 -1.42 -14.52 26.06
C GLN A 484 -2.16 -15.10 24.85
N PRO A 485 -1.55 -15.20 23.67
CA PRO A 485 -2.20 -15.68 22.47
C PRO A 485 -2.44 -17.19 22.52
N VAL A 486 -3.59 -17.64 22.02
CA VAL A 486 -3.99 -19.05 21.92
C VAL A 486 -4.36 -19.41 20.48
N GLU A 487 -5.42 -18.81 19.94
CA GLU A 487 -5.97 -19.08 18.61
C GLU A 487 -5.16 -18.46 17.46
N HIS A 488 -4.27 -17.54 17.74
CA HIS A 488 -3.52 -16.75 16.76
C HIS A 488 -2.70 -17.60 15.77
N PHE A 489 -2.11 -18.71 16.24
CA PHE A 489 -1.37 -19.62 15.36
C PHE A 489 -2.24 -20.22 14.28
N ALA A 490 -3.38 -20.77 14.66
CA ALA A 490 -4.34 -21.36 13.72
C ALA A 490 -4.91 -20.29 12.79
N ALA A 491 -5.29 -19.15 13.36
CA ALA A 491 -5.89 -18.05 12.63
C ALA A 491 -4.94 -17.42 11.59
N LEU A 492 -3.66 -17.22 11.91
CA LEU A 492 -2.67 -16.71 10.98
C LEU A 492 -2.29 -17.74 9.92
N ARG A 493 -2.14 -19.03 10.29
CA ARG A 493 -1.86 -20.12 9.35
C ARG A 493 -3.00 -20.37 8.37
N ALA A 494 -4.23 -19.96 8.68
CA ALA A 494 -5.37 -20.04 7.77
C ALA A 494 -5.34 -18.97 6.65
N ILE A 495 -4.47 -17.94 6.75
CA ILE A 495 -4.32 -16.92 5.70
C ILE A 495 -3.51 -17.52 4.54
N PRO A 496 -4.08 -17.67 3.33
CA PRO A 496 -3.35 -18.18 2.17
C PRO A 496 -2.12 -17.32 1.86
N ASN A 497 -1.03 -17.93 1.44
CA ASN A 497 0.24 -17.32 1.07
C ASN A 497 1.04 -16.67 2.22
N LEU A 498 0.52 -16.60 3.44
CA LEU A 498 1.28 -16.10 4.58
C LEU A 498 2.19 -17.21 5.14
N HIS A 499 3.50 -16.98 5.16
CA HIS A 499 4.46 -17.85 5.84
C HIS A 499 4.49 -17.54 7.34
N VAL A 500 3.93 -18.43 8.16
CA VAL A 500 3.92 -18.31 9.61
C VAL A 500 5.01 -19.20 10.21
N ILE A 501 6.03 -18.57 10.76
CA ILE A 501 7.28 -19.21 11.18
C ILE A 501 7.42 -19.04 12.70
N ARG A 502 7.63 -20.14 13.44
CA ARG A 502 7.77 -20.12 14.90
C ARG A 502 9.00 -20.92 15.31
N PRO A 503 10.20 -20.26 15.39
CA PRO A 503 11.46 -20.93 15.69
C PRO A 503 11.51 -21.47 17.11
N ALA A 504 12.16 -22.62 17.29
CA ALA A 504 12.29 -23.33 18.55
C ALA A 504 13.33 -22.72 19.51
N ASP A 505 14.34 -22.05 18.98
CA ASP A 505 15.48 -21.52 19.72
C ASP A 505 16.21 -20.40 18.97
N ALA A 506 17.32 -19.92 19.55
CA ALA A 506 18.08 -18.80 18.98
C ALA A 506 18.74 -19.13 17.63
N ASN A 507 19.31 -20.32 17.44
CA ASN A 507 19.95 -20.70 16.19
C ASN A 507 18.91 -20.91 15.08
N GLU A 508 17.78 -21.52 15.39
CA GLU A 508 16.68 -21.65 14.45
C GLU A 508 16.11 -20.28 14.06
N THR A 509 16.02 -19.33 15.00
CA THR A 509 15.63 -17.94 14.73
C THR A 509 16.54 -17.30 13.69
N ALA A 510 17.85 -17.47 13.78
CA ALA A 510 18.80 -16.93 12.83
C ALA A 510 18.60 -17.52 11.43
N LEU A 511 18.41 -18.82 11.33
CA LEU A 511 18.15 -19.52 10.07
C LEU A 511 16.79 -19.14 9.47
N CYS A 512 15.76 -18.97 10.30
CA CYS A 512 14.43 -18.52 9.86
C CYS A 512 14.48 -17.13 9.24
N TRP A 513 15.23 -16.19 9.82
CA TRP A 513 15.43 -14.86 9.21
C TRP A 513 16.12 -14.94 7.85
N LEU A 514 17.13 -15.79 7.69
CA LEU A 514 17.77 -16.02 6.38
C LEU A 514 16.75 -16.53 5.34
N GLU A 515 15.92 -17.48 5.74
CA GLU A 515 14.88 -18.01 4.85
C GLU A 515 13.81 -16.97 4.51
N ILE A 516 13.38 -16.12 5.44
CA ILE A 516 12.46 -15.01 5.19
C ILE A 516 13.03 -14.08 4.11
N VAL A 517 14.28 -13.64 4.29
CA VAL A 517 14.94 -12.73 3.35
C VAL A 517 15.16 -13.37 1.98
N LYS A 518 15.55 -14.66 1.92
CA LYS A 518 15.78 -15.41 0.68
C LYS A 518 14.51 -15.68 -0.09
N ARG A 519 13.44 -16.12 0.58
CA ARG A 519 12.16 -16.46 -0.05
C ARG A 519 11.47 -15.26 -0.65
N ASN A 520 11.68 -14.09 -0.10
CA ASN A 520 11.08 -12.84 -0.59
C ASN A 520 9.55 -12.94 -0.75
N LYS A 521 8.87 -13.42 0.29
CA LYS A 521 7.43 -13.67 0.38
C LYS A 521 6.89 -13.10 1.69
N PRO A 522 5.56 -12.85 1.81
CA PRO A 522 4.97 -12.34 3.06
C PRO A 522 5.20 -13.34 4.20
N ALA A 523 5.74 -12.85 5.32
CA ALA A 523 6.12 -13.70 6.42
C ALA A 523 5.81 -13.06 7.79
N GLY A 524 5.36 -13.90 8.73
CA GLY A 524 5.27 -13.59 10.15
C GLY A 524 6.18 -14.50 10.95
N ILE A 525 7.09 -13.93 11.75
CA ILE A 525 7.95 -14.66 12.67
C ILE A 525 7.42 -14.48 14.10
N LEU A 526 7.13 -15.61 14.77
CA LEU A 526 6.54 -15.67 16.10
C LEU A 526 7.61 -16.03 17.13
N LEU A 527 7.80 -15.18 18.13
CA LEU A 527 8.98 -15.18 18.98
C LEU A 527 8.61 -15.21 20.48
N SER A 528 9.35 -16.02 21.25
CA SER A 528 9.16 -16.13 22.68
C SER A 528 9.62 -14.90 23.47
N ARG A 529 8.93 -14.60 24.59
CA ARG A 529 9.40 -13.66 25.61
C ARG A 529 10.43 -14.32 26.53
N GLN A 530 10.14 -15.56 26.97
CA GLN A 530 10.99 -16.33 27.87
C GLN A 530 12.22 -16.87 27.17
N ASN A 531 13.27 -17.10 27.93
CA ASN A 531 14.48 -17.78 27.45
C ASN A 531 14.19 -19.25 27.15
N LEU A 532 14.85 -19.77 26.11
CA LEU A 532 14.77 -21.15 25.68
C LEU A 532 16.17 -21.71 25.52
N PRO A 533 16.39 -23.01 25.82
CA PRO A 533 17.66 -23.68 25.55
C PRO A 533 18.01 -23.55 24.07
N VAL A 534 19.28 -23.24 23.80
CA VAL A 534 19.81 -23.16 22.44
C VAL A 534 20.10 -24.57 21.92
N LEU A 535 19.57 -24.91 20.75
CA LEU A 535 19.71 -26.19 20.08
C LEU A 535 20.73 -26.10 18.92
N PRO A 536 21.28 -27.22 18.44
CA PRO A 536 22.13 -27.24 17.26
C PRO A 536 21.42 -26.74 16.02
N ALA A 537 22.07 -25.88 15.25
CA ALA A 537 21.55 -25.32 14.00
C ALA A 537 21.35 -26.43 12.93
N ASN A 538 20.23 -26.36 12.20
CA ASN A 538 19.94 -27.26 11.09
C ASN A 538 19.36 -26.45 9.91
N ALA A 539 20.25 -25.87 9.10
CA ALA A 539 19.87 -25.02 7.98
C ALA A 539 19.02 -25.76 6.92
N GLU A 540 19.36 -27.01 6.60
CA GLU A 540 18.62 -27.82 5.63
C GLU A 540 17.20 -28.14 6.13
N GLY A 541 17.06 -28.45 7.42
CA GLY A 541 15.78 -28.74 8.05
C GLY A 541 14.87 -27.50 8.10
N VAL A 542 15.41 -26.35 8.46
CA VAL A 542 14.67 -25.07 8.46
C VAL A 542 14.19 -24.72 7.05
N ALA A 543 15.05 -24.85 6.04
CA ALA A 543 14.69 -24.57 4.65
C ALA A 543 13.56 -25.49 4.13
N LYS A 544 13.43 -26.70 4.66
CA LYS A 544 12.34 -27.63 4.37
C LYS A 544 11.05 -27.33 5.15
N GLY A 545 11.12 -26.49 6.18
CA GLY A 545 9.99 -26.07 7.01
C GLY A 545 9.70 -26.96 8.22
N ALA A 546 10.23 -28.19 8.26
CA ALA A 546 10.17 -29.10 9.40
C ALA A 546 11.27 -30.16 9.33
N TYR A 547 11.74 -30.61 10.48
CA TYR A 547 12.78 -31.65 10.56
C TYR A 547 12.73 -32.38 11.91
N ALA A 548 13.34 -33.56 11.97
CA ALA A 548 13.47 -34.34 13.20
C ALA A 548 14.63 -33.78 14.05
N VAL A 549 14.31 -33.14 15.16
CA VAL A 549 15.30 -32.66 16.15
C VAL A 549 15.94 -33.85 16.90
N LYS A 550 15.12 -34.88 17.20
CA LYS A 550 15.56 -36.14 17.85
C LYS A 550 14.92 -37.31 17.08
N ALA A 551 15.75 -38.07 16.42
CA ALA A 551 15.34 -39.29 15.72
C ALA A 551 15.74 -40.55 16.53
N VAL A 552 14.88 -41.55 16.54
CA VAL A 552 15.14 -42.89 17.11
C VAL A 552 14.82 -43.96 16.07
N ALA A 553 15.49 -45.10 16.18
CA ALA A 553 15.17 -46.23 15.31
C ALA A 553 13.80 -46.82 15.67
N ASN A 554 12.97 -47.07 14.65
CA ASN A 554 11.60 -47.65 14.78
C ASN A 554 10.69 -46.88 15.76
N PRO A 555 10.39 -45.59 15.54
CA PRO A 555 9.59 -44.78 16.44
C PRO A 555 8.16 -45.35 16.54
N LYS A 556 7.65 -45.48 17.76
CA LYS A 556 6.25 -45.83 18.00
C LYS A 556 5.33 -44.60 18.04
N ILE A 557 5.89 -43.44 18.36
CA ILE A 557 5.19 -42.16 18.46
C ILE A 557 6.04 -41.09 17.81
N SER A 558 5.42 -40.16 17.11
CA SER A 558 6.03 -38.91 16.63
C SER A 558 5.40 -37.73 17.37
N ILE A 559 6.22 -36.89 17.98
CA ILE A 559 5.80 -35.66 18.63
C ILE A 559 6.13 -34.50 17.70
N ILE A 560 5.11 -33.71 17.32
CA ILE A 560 5.27 -32.50 16.51
C ILE A 560 5.15 -31.30 17.45
N ALA A 561 6.18 -30.44 17.45
CA ALA A 561 6.24 -29.24 18.27
C ALA A 561 6.79 -28.05 17.48
N THR A 562 6.45 -26.84 17.89
CA THR A 562 6.99 -25.58 17.32
C THR A 562 7.32 -24.60 18.44
N GLY A 563 8.26 -23.70 18.22
CA GLY A 563 8.58 -22.64 19.19
C GLY A 563 9.01 -23.18 20.54
N SER A 564 8.58 -22.53 21.61
CA SER A 564 8.94 -22.88 22.99
C SER A 564 8.59 -24.32 23.41
N GLU A 565 7.57 -24.93 22.76
CA GLU A 565 7.12 -26.28 23.09
C GLU A 565 8.07 -27.37 22.60
N VAL A 566 9.03 -27.06 21.69
CA VAL A 566 10.05 -28.03 21.26
C VAL A 566 10.93 -28.46 22.45
N SER A 567 11.32 -27.52 23.31
CA SER A 567 12.10 -27.84 24.50
C SER A 567 11.32 -28.71 25.51
N VAL A 568 10.00 -28.52 25.59
CA VAL A 568 9.11 -29.38 26.41
C VAL A 568 9.02 -30.77 25.82
N ALA A 569 8.79 -30.87 24.50
CA ALA A 569 8.71 -32.15 23.78
C ALA A 569 10.02 -32.97 23.89
N LEU A 570 11.18 -32.30 23.91
CA LEU A 570 12.47 -32.98 24.08
C LEU A 570 12.69 -33.55 25.49
N LYS A 571 12.07 -32.94 26.51
CA LYS A 571 12.09 -33.40 27.90
C LYS A 571 11.12 -34.56 28.16
N ALA A 572 10.03 -34.63 27.42
CA ALA A 572 9.03 -35.68 27.50
C ALA A 572 9.51 -37.01 26.87
#